data_921f757b6e8cd4fe89e0874ddb0bd54f
#
_entry.id   921f757b6e8cd4fe89e0874ddb0bd54f
#
_cell.length_a   1.000
_cell.length_b   1.000
_cell.length_c   1.000
_cell.angle_alpha   90.00
_cell.angle_beta   90.00
_cell.angle_gamma   90.00
#
_symmetry.space_group_name_H-M   'P 1'
#
loop_
_entity.id
_entity.type
_entity.pdbx_description
1 polymer ?
#
loop_
_entity_poly.entity_id
_entity_poly.type
_entity_poly.pdbx_seq_one_letter_code
_entity_poly.pdbx_strand_id
1 'polypeptide(L)'
;MEKEKKDESFMMKLSTLVVDKRKGFYLVFILLILYSVVSMNRVKVNNDLTSYLPDTTETRQGLDLMDEQFVTYGTARIMVCNVTYEEAEELSRHLEEMEGVSMLDFDHTEEYYHDMEALFKLTFQGEAGDGASLEYLNQVLESLSGYDVYYSSDIGQEERDASDLANDMIVILLLAGV
;
A
#
# COMPACT_ATOMS: atom_id res chain seq x y z
N MET A 1 14.98 52.47 12.38
CA MET A 1 13.65 52.99 12.79
C MET A 1 12.61 53.03 11.68
N GLU A 2 12.99 53.28 10.42
CA GLU A 2 12.02 53.37 9.29
C GLU A 2 11.54 51.98 8.79
N LYS A 3 12.37 50.96 8.88
CA LYS A 3 11.98 49.56 8.53
C LYS A 3 10.96 48.95 9.53
N GLU A 4 11.13 49.16 10.82
CA GLU A 4 10.21 48.67 11.84
C GLU A 4 8.80 49.24 11.68
N LYS A 5 8.65 50.54 11.38
CA LYS A 5 7.37 51.18 11.17
C LYS A 5 6.62 50.69 9.93
N LYS A 6 7.36 50.19 8.91
CA LYS A 6 6.78 49.66 7.69
C LYS A 6 6.26 48.24 7.88
N ASP A 7 6.98 47.46 8.70
CA ASP A 7 6.57 46.08 9.06
C ASP A 7 5.36 46.04 9.97
N GLU A 8 5.29 46.94 10.97
CA GLU A 8 4.08 47.10 11.82
C GLU A 8 2.84 47.48 11.00
N SER A 9 2.99 48.39 10.02
CA SER A 9 1.88 48.77 9.15
C SER A 9 1.42 47.65 8.22
N PHE A 10 2.34 46.82 7.75
CA PHE A 10 1.99 45.66 6.91
C PHE A 10 1.27 44.57 7.73
N MET A 11 1.78 44.22 8.90
CA MET A 11 1.18 43.25 9.83
C MET A 11 -0.20 43.69 10.28
N MET A 12 -0.40 44.99 10.58
CA MET A 12 -1.70 45.53 10.98
C MET A 12 -2.71 45.44 9.84
N LYS A 13 -2.32 45.75 8.60
CA LYS A 13 -3.20 45.61 7.43
C LYS A 13 -3.54 44.15 7.14
N LEU A 14 -2.56 43.22 7.29
CA LEU A 14 -2.79 41.80 7.12
C LEU A 14 -3.75 41.28 8.18
N SER A 15 -3.56 41.65 9.43
CA SER A 15 -4.41 41.27 10.55
C SER A 15 -5.87 41.77 10.35
N THR A 16 -6.03 43.01 9.96
CA THR A 16 -7.35 43.58 9.67
C THR A 16 -8.05 42.87 8.51
N LEU A 17 -7.30 42.55 7.44
CA LEU A 17 -7.82 41.83 6.28
C LEU A 17 -8.27 40.40 6.65
N VAL A 18 -7.52 39.71 7.51
CA VAL A 18 -7.90 38.36 7.99
C VAL A 18 -9.15 38.43 8.86
N VAL A 19 -9.27 39.39 9.75
CA VAL A 19 -10.42 39.56 10.65
C VAL A 19 -11.67 39.96 9.90
N ASP A 20 -11.57 40.95 9.02
CA ASP A 20 -12.72 41.49 8.27
C ASP A 20 -13.24 40.49 7.21
N LYS A 21 -12.36 39.74 6.58
CA LYS A 21 -12.71 38.76 5.55
C LYS A 21 -12.61 37.31 6.02
N ARG A 22 -12.78 37.03 7.30
CA ARG A 22 -12.71 35.69 7.89
C ARG A 22 -13.54 34.64 7.13
N LYS A 23 -14.75 35.01 6.66
CA LYS A 23 -15.59 34.09 5.85
C LYS A 23 -14.95 33.71 4.51
N GLY A 24 -14.22 34.63 3.88
CA GLY A 24 -13.45 34.34 2.65
C GLY A 24 -12.26 33.43 2.91
N PHE A 25 -11.59 33.63 4.05
CA PHE A 25 -10.50 32.72 4.45
C PHE A 25 -10.98 31.30 4.73
N TYR A 26 -12.13 31.13 5.42
CA TYR A 26 -12.73 29.81 5.60
C TYR A 26 -13.05 29.13 4.26
N LEU A 27 -13.57 29.88 3.28
CA LEU A 27 -13.88 29.34 1.96
C LEU A 27 -12.59 28.91 1.22
N VAL A 28 -11.54 29.71 1.28
CA VAL A 28 -10.23 29.37 0.70
C VAL A 28 -9.64 28.13 1.37
N PHE A 29 -9.72 28.04 2.71
CA PHE A 29 -9.24 26.86 3.45
C PHE A 29 -10.02 25.58 3.08
N ILE A 30 -11.34 25.67 2.97
CA ILE A 30 -12.17 24.54 2.55
C ILE A 30 -11.79 24.09 1.13
N LEU A 31 -11.60 25.05 0.21
CA LEU A 31 -11.15 24.75 -1.16
C LEU A 31 -9.76 24.09 -1.18
N LEU A 32 -8.83 24.55 -0.36
CA LEU A 32 -7.50 23.95 -0.23
C LEU A 32 -7.57 22.52 0.32
N ILE A 33 -8.40 22.28 1.32
CA ILE A 33 -8.63 20.93 1.87
C ILE A 33 -9.22 20.01 0.80
N LEU A 34 -10.25 20.45 0.09
CA LEU A 34 -10.84 19.68 -1.01
C LEU A 34 -9.82 19.38 -2.11
N TYR A 35 -9.02 20.37 -2.49
CA TYR A 35 -7.95 20.18 -3.46
C TYR A 35 -6.89 19.18 -2.96
N SER A 36 -6.53 19.25 -1.68
CA SER A 36 -5.56 18.33 -1.04
C SER A 36 -6.05 16.89 -1.08
N VAL A 37 -7.33 16.66 -0.71
CA VAL A 37 -7.95 15.33 -0.75
C VAL A 37 -7.95 14.74 -2.17
N VAL A 38 -8.33 15.55 -3.17
CA VAL A 38 -8.31 15.10 -4.58
C VAL A 38 -6.88 14.86 -5.09
N SER A 39 -5.91 15.66 -4.63
CA SER A 39 -4.52 15.55 -5.02
C SER A 39 -3.83 14.35 -4.40
N MET A 40 -4.30 13.88 -3.25
CA MET A 40 -3.75 12.75 -2.51
C MET A 40 -3.73 11.46 -3.33
N ASN A 41 -4.80 11.19 -4.10
CA ASN A 41 -4.86 10.03 -5.00
C ASN A 41 -3.85 10.07 -6.17
N ARG A 42 -3.12 11.17 -6.35
CA ARG A 42 -2.08 11.33 -7.39
C ARG A 42 -0.66 11.22 -6.85
N VAL A 43 -0.51 11.18 -5.53
CA VAL A 43 0.81 11.06 -4.90
C VAL A 43 1.12 9.58 -4.76
N LYS A 44 2.12 9.11 -5.52
CA LYS A 44 2.72 7.79 -5.30
C LYS A 44 3.79 7.94 -4.24
N VAL A 45 3.65 7.21 -3.15
CA VAL A 45 4.70 7.11 -2.13
C VAL A 45 5.70 6.06 -2.61
N ASN A 46 6.93 6.48 -2.86
CA ASN A 46 8.02 5.54 -3.16
C ASN A 46 8.72 5.19 -1.85
N ASN A 47 8.46 3.99 -1.33
CA ASN A 47 9.12 3.46 -0.13
C ASN A 47 10.47 2.81 -0.43
N ASP A 48 10.87 2.76 -1.70
CA ASP A 48 12.15 2.23 -2.11
C ASP A 48 13.30 3.21 -1.73
N LEU A 49 13.97 2.90 -0.62
CA LEU A 49 15.14 3.65 -0.16
C LEU A 49 16.30 3.59 -1.14
N THR A 50 16.33 2.61 -2.03
CA THR A 50 17.40 2.44 -3.02
C THR A 50 17.31 3.48 -4.13
N SER A 51 16.12 4.02 -4.38
CA SER A 51 15.89 5.10 -5.36
C SER A 51 16.60 6.42 -4.99
N TYR A 52 17.00 6.60 -3.73
CA TYR A 52 17.79 7.76 -3.27
C TYR A 52 19.31 7.59 -3.43
N LEU A 53 19.77 6.39 -3.82
CA LEU A 53 21.18 6.15 -4.09
C LEU A 53 21.57 6.80 -5.42
N PRO A 54 22.72 7.50 -5.49
CA PRO A 54 23.23 8.02 -6.76
C PRO A 54 23.46 6.87 -7.76
N ASP A 55 23.12 7.08 -9.03
CA ASP A 55 23.25 6.08 -10.11
C ASP A 55 24.68 5.60 -10.32
N THR A 56 25.67 6.35 -9.80
CA THR A 56 27.10 6.01 -9.89
C THR A 56 27.59 5.05 -8.82
N THR A 57 26.74 4.70 -7.83
CA THR A 57 27.13 3.76 -6.77
C THR A 57 27.08 2.32 -7.26
N GLU A 58 28.04 1.50 -6.85
CA GLU A 58 28.08 0.07 -7.19
C GLU A 58 26.80 -0.65 -6.73
N THR A 59 26.25 -0.22 -5.58
CA THR A 59 24.99 -0.78 -5.06
C THR A 59 23.83 -0.48 -6.00
N ARG A 60 23.70 0.75 -6.50
CA ARG A 60 22.63 1.12 -7.45
C ARG A 60 22.75 0.35 -8.76
N GLN A 61 23.95 0.30 -9.32
CA GLN A 61 24.23 -0.46 -10.54
C GLN A 61 23.95 -1.97 -10.37
N GLY A 62 24.26 -2.51 -9.19
CA GLY A 62 23.95 -3.91 -8.87
C GLY A 62 22.44 -4.17 -8.79
N LEU A 63 21.67 -3.26 -8.19
CA LEU A 63 20.21 -3.33 -8.13
C LEU A 63 19.58 -3.20 -9.52
N ASP A 64 20.01 -2.22 -10.30
CA ASP A 64 19.51 -2.03 -11.69
C ASP A 64 19.79 -3.28 -12.54
N LEU A 65 20.96 -3.90 -12.37
CA LEU A 65 21.28 -5.18 -13.04
C LEU A 65 20.41 -6.35 -12.54
N MET A 66 20.08 -6.38 -11.25
CA MET A 66 19.15 -7.37 -10.72
C MET A 66 17.75 -7.19 -11.28
N ASP A 67 17.24 -5.95 -11.34
CA ASP A 67 15.92 -5.65 -11.90
C ASP A 67 15.84 -5.96 -13.40
N GLU A 68 16.94 -5.77 -14.15
CA GLU A 68 17.00 -6.13 -15.56
C GLU A 68 17.13 -7.65 -15.82
N GLN A 69 17.79 -8.38 -14.93
CA GLN A 69 18.14 -9.79 -15.15
C GLN A 69 17.20 -10.76 -14.42
N PHE A 70 16.54 -10.32 -13.36
CA PHE A 70 15.71 -11.15 -12.50
C PHE A 70 14.34 -10.51 -12.31
N VAL A 71 13.32 -11.19 -12.78
CA VAL A 71 11.93 -10.82 -12.50
C VAL A 71 11.60 -11.23 -11.07
N THR A 72 11.28 -10.25 -10.22
CA THR A 72 10.78 -10.53 -8.86
C THR A 72 9.28 -10.76 -8.92
N TYR A 73 8.89 -12.02 -9.01
CA TYR A 73 7.48 -12.41 -9.01
C TYR A 73 6.79 -12.06 -7.69
N GLY A 74 5.53 -11.65 -7.79
CA GLY A 74 4.69 -11.46 -6.62
C GLY A 74 4.47 -12.77 -5.87
N THR A 75 4.55 -12.72 -4.53
CA THR A 75 4.37 -13.88 -3.67
C THR A 75 3.28 -13.64 -2.63
N ALA A 76 2.59 -14.72 -2.25
CA ALA A 76 1.66 -14.70 -1.12
C ALA A 76 1.79 -15.98 -0.28
N ARG A 77 1.66 -15.80 1.03
CA ARG A 77 1.47 -16.89 1.99
C ARG A 77 0.07 -16.82 2.52
N ILE A 78 -0.69 -17.89 2.32
CA ILE A 78 -2.10 -17.95 2.71
C ILE A 78 -2.26 -19.12 3.66
N MET A 79 -2.69 -18.84 4.87
CA MET A 79 -3.02 -19.83 5.89
C MET A 79 -4.54 -19.99 5.94
N VAL A 80 -5.01 -21.21 5.79
CA VAL A 80 -6.42 -21.60 5.89
C VAL A 80 -6.59 -22.46 7.12
N CYS A 81 -7.46 -22.01 8.03
CA CYS A 81 -7.71 -22.69 9.30
C CYS A 81 -8.96 -23.58 9.24
N ASN A 82 -9.01 -24.56 10.15
CA ASN A 82 -10.13 -25.49 10.31
C ASN A 82 -10.41 -26.35 9.05
N VAL A 83 -9.36 -26.78 8.35
CA VAL A 83 -9.45 -27.67 7.20
C VAL A 83 -8.76 -29.00 7.47
N THR A 84 -9.33 -30.09 7.00
CA THR A 84 -8.63 -31.38 7.00
C THR A 84 -7.53 -31.41 5.95
N TYR A 85 -6.59 -32.33 6.06
CA TYR A 85 -5.52 -32.47 5.07
C TYR A 85 -6.06 -32.75 3.66
N GLU A 86 -7.11 -33.59 3.56
CA GLU A 86 -7.76 -33.92 2.30
C GLU A 86 -8.41 -32.68 1.64
N GLU A 87 -9.07 -31.84 2.43
CA GLU A 87 -9.63 -30.56 1.97
C GLU A 87 -8.52 -29.59 1.57
N ALA A 88 -7.43 -29.53 2.32
CA ALA A 88 -6.26 -28.70 1.98
C ALA A 88 -5.60 -29.14 0.68
N GLU A 89 -5.52 -30.46 0.41
CA GLU A 89 -5.02 -30.99 -0.86
C GLU A 89 -5.95 -30.68 -2.03
N GLU A 90 -7.25 -30.68 -1.83
CA GLU A 90 -8.22 -30.26 -2.84
C GLU A 90 -8.11 -28.75 -3.12
N LEU A 91 -7.96 -27.95 -2.07
CA LEU A 91 -7.74 -26.50 -2.21
C LEU A 91 -6.42 -26.21 -2.93
N SER A 92 -5.33 -26.91 -2.60
CA SER A 92 -4.05 -26.70 -3.27
C SER A 92 -4.14 -26.92 -4.77
N ARG A 93 -4.80 -28.00 -5.21
CA ARG A 93 -5.03 -28.28 -6.63
C ARG A 93 -5.89 -27.21 -7.30
N HIS A 94 -6.95 -26.75 -6.60
CA HIS A 94 -7.81 -25.71 -7.14
C HIS A 94 -7.04 -24.38 -7.30
N LEU A 95 -6.24 -23.99 -6.30
CA LEU A 95 -5.45 -22.77 -6.34
C LEU A 95 -4.34 -22.83 -7.39
N GLU A 96 -3.71 -24.00 -7.59
CA GLU A 96 -2.67 -24.19 -8.60
C GLU A 96 -3.23 -24.05 -10.04
N GLU A 97 -4.50 -24.42 -10.26
CA GLU A 97 -5.17 -24.29 -11.54
C GLU A 97 -5.71 -22.88 -11.85
N MET A 98 -5.66 -21.97 -10.87
CA MET A 98 -6.18 -20.60 -11.06
C MET A 98 -5.29 -19.78 -11.98
N GLU A 99 -5.91 -18.93 -12.79
CA GLU A 99 -5.21 -18.01 -13.67
C GLU A 99 -4.29 -17.07 -12.85
N GLY A 100 -3.07 -16.90 -13.32
CA GLY A 100 -2.08 -16.02 -12.70
C GLY A 100 -1.24 -16.68 -11.61
N VAL A 101 -1.59 -17.86 -11.13
CA VAL A 101 -0.72 -18.66 -10.25
C VAL A 101 0.35 -19.35 -11.08
N SER A 102 1.61 -19.11 -10.79
CA SER A 102 2.75 -19.71 -11.48
C SER A 102 3.28 -20.94 -10.77
N MET A 103 3.28 -20.91 -9.44
CA MET A 103 3.73 -22.00 -8.59
C MET A 103 2.99 -21.95 -7.26
N LEU A 104 2.67 -23.14 -6.74
CA LEU A 104 2.12 -23.30 -5.40
C LEU A 104 2.94 -24.35 -4.67
N ASP A 105 3.43 -24.00 -3.48
CA ASP A 105 4.10 -24.93 -2.58
C ASP A 105 3.15 -25.31 -1.44
N PHE A 106 2.82 -26.59 -1.40
CA PHE A 106 2.07 -27.24 -0.32
C PHE A 106 2.48 -28.72 -0.26
N ASP A 107 2.81 -29.23 0.91
CA ASP A 107 3.13 -30.63 1.11
C ASP A 107 2.67 -31.15 2.47
N HIS A 108 2.96 -32.40 2.77
CA HIS A 108 2.56 -33.09 3.98
C HIS A 108 3.50 -32.86 5.18
N THR A 109 4.38 -31.88 5.13
CA THR A 109 5.27 -31.55 6.24
C THR A 109 4.59 -30.66 7.27
N GLU A 110 5.07 -30.67 8.51
CA GLU A 110 4.58 -29.78 9.58
C GLU A 110 4.74 -28.29 9.26
N GLU A 111 5.56 -27.94 8.27
CA GLU A 111 5.72 -26.56 7.80
C GLU A 111 4.48 -26.07 7.05
N TYR A 112 3.81 -26.97 6.31
CA TYR A 112 2.68 -26.60 5.46
C TYR A 112 1.32 -27.03 6.03
N TYR A 113 1.31 -28.08 6.87
CA TYR A 113 0.06 -28.55 7.48
C TYR A 113 0.28 -28.99 8.92
N HIS A 114 -0.39 -28.32 9.86
CA HIS A 114 -0.37 -28.63 11.28
C HIS A 114 -1.70 -28.24 11.96
N ASP A 115 -2.20 -29.07 12.88
CA ASP A 115 -3.38 -28.80 13.72
C ASP A 115 -4.62 -28.27 12.97
N MET A 116 -4.95 -28.83 11.79
CA MET A 116 -6.04 -28.37 10.91
C MET A 116 -5.80 -26.98 10.30
N GLU A 117 -4.58 -26.56 10.22
CA GLU A 117 -4.14 -25.34 9.53
C GLU A 117 -3.27 -25.71 8.33
N ALA A 118 -3.60 -25.17 7.16
CA ALA A 118 -2.87 -25.38 5.92
C ALA A 118 -2.22 -24.07 5.47
N LEU A 119 -0.91 -24.10 5.20
CA LEU A 119 -0.15 -22.95 4.68
C LEU A 119 0.16 -23.17 3.20
N PHE A 120 -0.39 -22.34 2.35
CA PHE A 120 -0.10 -22.29 0.91
C PHE A 120 0.87 -21.15 0.63
N LYS A 121 1.99 -21.47 -0.07
CA LYS A 121 2.90 -20.44 -0.58
C LYS A 121 2.70 -20.34 -2.09
N LEU A 122 2.21 -19.19 -2.53
CA LEU A 122 1.90 -18.94 -3.94
C LEU A 122 2.93 -17.98 -4.54
N THR A 123 3.29 -18.24 -5.79
CA THR A 123 4.04 -17.34 -6.66
C THR A 123 3.17 -17.02 -7.86
N PHE A 124 3.02 -15.73 -8.17
CA PHE A 124 2.19 -15.27 -9.27
C PHE A 124 3.01 -15.02 -10.55
N GLN A 125 2.35 -14.93 -11.71
CA GLN A 125 3.01 -14.73 -13.00
C GLN A 125 3.50 -13.30 -13.22
N GLY A 126 3.04 -12.32 -12.42
CA GLY A 126 3.42 -10.91 -12.52
C GLY A 126 4.36 -10.48 -11.40
N GLU A 127 4.90 -9.28 -11.52
CA GLU A 127 5.72 -8.65 -10.48
C GLU A 127 4.88 -8.23 -9.27
N ALA A 128 5.51 -8.12 -8.10
CA ALA A 128 4.82 -7.73 -6.86
C ALA A 128 4.14 -6.36 -6.92
N GLY A 129 4.69 -5.43 -7.72
CA GLY A 129 4.14 -4.10 -7.96
C GLY A 129 3.17 -4.01 -9.14
N ASP A 130 2.87 -5.11 -9.83
CA ASP A 130 1.98 -5.10 -10.98
C ASP A 130 0.51 -5.20 -10.54
N GLY A 131 -0.35 -4.38 -11.15
CA GLY A 131 -1.80 -4.43 -10.93
C GLY A 131 -2.44 -5.78 -11.28
N ALA A 132 -1.87 -6.53 -12.24
CA ALA A 132 -2.32 -7.85 -12.60
C ALA A 132 -2.10 -8.85 -11.45
N SER A 133 -0.94 -8.79 -10.77
CA SER A 133 -0.65 -9.63 -9.60
C SER A 133 -1.61 -9.37 -8.45
N LEU A 134 -2.01 -8.11 -8.24
CA LEU A 134 -3.00 -7.74 -7.24
C LEU A 134 -4.39 -8.32 -7.60
N GLU A 135 -4.77 -8.29 -8.87
CA GLU A 135 -6.02 -8.89 -9.33
C GLU A 135 -6.04 -10.41 -9.12
N TYR A 136 -4.97 -11.11 -9.46
CA TYR A 136 -4.83 -12.54 -9.22
C TYR A 136 -4.88 -12.90 -7.73
N LEU A 137 -4.19 -12.15 -6.88
CA LEU A 137 -4.27 -12.33 -5.43
C LEU A 137 -5.70 -12.16 -4.91
N ASN A 138 -6.42 -11.14 -5.39
CA ASN A 138 -7.80 -10.91 -4.99
C ASN A 138 -8.73 -12.04 -5.44
N GLN A 139 -8.54 -12.60 -6.63
CA GLN A 139 -9.30 -13.76 -7.12
C GLN A 139 -9.05 -15.00 -6.25
N VAL A 140 -7.80 -15.23 -5.86
CA VAL A 140 -7.45 -16.32 -4.93
C VAL A 140 -8.14 -16.12 -3.58
N LEU A 141 -8.09 -14.93 -2.99
CA LEU A 141 -8.74 -14.64 -1.73
C LEU A 141 -10.27 -14.74 -1.80
N GLU A 142 -10.87 -14.34 -2.92
CA GLU A 142 -12.30 -14.48 -3.16
C GLU A 142 -12.72 -15.96 -3.25
N SER A 143 -11.92 -16.81 -3.88
CA SER A 143 -12.16 -18.25 -3.95
C SER A 143 -12.14 -18.92 -2.58
N LEU A 144 -11.40 -18.35 -1.64
CA LEU A 144 -11.27 -18.81 -0.26
C LEU A 144 -12.23 -18.12 0.72
N SER A 145 -13.18 -17.31 0.24
CA SER A 145 -14.09 -16.50 1.08
C SER A 145 -15.00 -17.33 2.03
N GLY A 146 -15.12 -18.64 1.82
CA GLY A 146 -15.85 -19.56 2.68
C GLY A 146 -15.05 -20.12 3.87
N TYR A 147 -13.76 -19.80 3.95
CA TYR A 147 -12.84 -20.34 4.93
C TYR A 147 -12.34 -19.24 5.88
N ASP A 148 -11.77 -19.64 7.01
CA ASP A 148 -11.05 -18.73 7.93
C ASP A 148 -9.61 -18.58 7.43
N VAL A 149 -9.31 -17.41 6.83
CA VAL A 149 -8.11 -17.18 6.04
C VAL A 149 -7.29 -16.03 6.61
N TYR A 150 -6.01 -16.27 6.80
CA TYR A 150 -4.99 -15.26 7.10
C TYR A 150 -3.96 -15.25 5.97
N TYR A 151 -3.55 -14.08 5.52
CA TYR A 151 -2.56 -14.00 4.46
C TYR A 151 -1.51 -12.90 4.68
N SER A 152 -0.35 -13.10 4.09
CA SER A 152 0.73 -12.13 3.98
C SER A 152 1.26 -12.16 2.56
N SER A 153 1.43 -11.00 1.93
CA SER A 153 1.86 -10.88 0.54
C SER A 153 2.74 -9.63 0.37
N ASP A 154 3.70 -9.71 -0.55
CA ASP A 154 4.47 -8.55 -1.05
C ASP A 154 3.70 -7.77 -2.15
N ILE A 155 2.64 -8.37 -2.71
CA ILE A 155 1.83 -7.77 -3.77
C ILE A 155 0.99 -6.61 -3.22
N GLY A 156 1.06 -5.45 -3.86
CA GLY A 156 0.25 -4.28 -3.53
C GLY A 156 0.52 -3.68 -2.14
N GLN A 157 1.68 -3.94 -1.52
CA GLN A 157 2.03 -3.35 -0.23
C GLN A 157 2.09 -1.83 -0.31
N GLU A 158 2.66 -1.27 -1.37
CA GLU A 158 2.76 0.18 -1.55
C GLU A 158 1.38 0.87 -1.60
N GLU A 159 0.40 0.24 -2.24
CA GLU A 159 -0.96 0.78 -2.32
C GLU A 159 -1.70 0.68 -0.98
N ARG A 160 -1.48 -0.39 -0.22
CA ARG A 160 -2.05 -0.57 1.13
C ARG A 160 -1.47 0.41 2.13
N ASP A 161 -0.15 0.55 2.17
CA ASP A 161 0.53 1.49 3.05
C ASP A 161 0.11 2.94 2.77
N ALA A 162 -0.05 3.31 1.50
CA ALA A 162 -0.56 4.60 1.10
C ALA A 162 -2.02 4.83 1.52
N SER A 163 -2.87 3.81 1.41
CA SER A 163 -4.28 3.86 1.81
C SER A 163 -4.43 3.97 3.33
N ASP A 164 -3.66 3.22 4.09
CA ASP A 164 -3.69 3.23 5.55
C ASP A 164 -3.18 4.58 6.11
N LEU A 165 -2.09 5.12 5.57
CA LEU A 165 -1.61 6.47 5.87
C LEU A 165 -2.67 7.53 5.55
N ALA A 166 -3.38 7.39 4.43
CA ALA A 166 -4.44 8.31 4.04
C ALA A 166 -5.61 8.30 5.02
N ASN A 167 -6.05 7.12 5.42
CA ASN A 167 -7.12 6.95 6.39
C ASN A 167 -6.74 7.51 7.76
N ASP A 168 -5.53 7.24 8.23
CA ASP A 168 -5.01 7.76 9.49
C ASP A 168 -4.92 9.30 9.47
N MET A 169 -4.45 9.88 8.38
CA MET A 169 -4.43 11.35 8.21
C MET A 169 -5.84 11.96 8.22
N ILE A 170 -6.82 11.33 7.60
CA ILE A 170 -8.22 11.79 7.61
C ILE A 170 -8.77 11.76 9.05
N VAL A 171 -8.52 10.68 9.79
CA VAL A 171 -8.95 10.57 11.19
C VAL A 171 -8.31 11.65 12.06
N ILE A 172 -7.01 11.89 11.91
CA ILE A 172 -6.28 12.93 12.64
C ILE A 172 -6.84 14.32 12.30
N LEU A 173 -7.11 14.62 11.02
CA LEU A 173 -7.68 15.88 10.59
C LEU A 173 -9.10 16.10 11.14
N LEU A 174 -9.92 15.05 11.19
CA LEU A 174 -11.26 15.11 11.78
C LEU A 174 -11.20 15.37 13.29
N LEU A 175 -10.26 14.75 14.00
CA LEU A 175 -10.05 14.96 15.44
C LEU A 175 -9.46 16.33 15.78
N ALA A 176 -8.62 16.89 14.92
CA ALA A 176 -8.02 18.21 15.10
C ALA A 176 -8.95 19.35 14.69
N GLY A 177 -10.02 19.09 13.96
CA GLY A 177 -11.01 20.07 13.49
C GLY A 177 -12.20 20.27 14.43
N VAL A 178 -12.25 19.52 15.55
CA VAL A 178 -13.23 19.67 16.63
C VAL A 178 -12.65 20.52 17.77
#